data_011d2239297aeb1744719ff492be81a6
#
_entry.id   011d2239297aeb1744719ff492be81a6
#
_cell.length_a   1.000
_cell.length_b   1.000
_cell.length_c   1.000
_cell.angle_alpha   90.00
_cell.angle_beta   90.00
_cell.angle_gamma   90.00
#
_symmetry.space_group_name_H-M   'P 1'
#
loop_
_entity.id
_entity.type
_entity.pdbx_description
1 polymer ?
#
loop_
_entity_poly.entity_id
_entity_poly.type
_entity_poly.pdbx_seq_one_letter_code
_entity_poly.pdbx_strand_id
1 'polypeptide(L)'
;IKKREVVKIRIDCSNGNRIVDNTIDNQISHFDKSKNEFIHIIDPKPRLFIIGAVHIAQALVSLANVADYEIILIDPRDHFATKNRFPNCKIINEWPDEALSKFNLDKSSHLVTLTHDPKIDDLALIFCMKKNIGYIGSLGSKKTHNKRCERLIEKGFNEIELSKIHAPIGLDIKAKTPAEIATSILAEI
;
A
#
# COMPACT_ATOMS: atom_id res chain seq x y z
N ILE A 1 18.66 -1.86 10.97
CA ILE A 1 17.32 -1.93 10.32
C ILE A 1 16.45 -0.96 11.06
N LYS A 2 16.07 0.13 10.41
CA LYS A 2 15.12 1.08 11.00
C LYS A 2 13.78 0.36 11.10
N LYS A 3 13.30 0.15 12.32
CA LYS A 3 11.96 -0.36 12.56
C LYS A 3 10.97 0.63 11.94
N ARG A 4 9.98 0.12 11.21
CA ARG A 4 8.87 0.92 10.70
C ARG A 4 7.81 0.99 11.81
N GLU A 5 8.02 1.90 12.75
CA GLU A 5 7.13 2.12 13.89
C GLU A 5 6.74 3.59 13.92
N VAL A 6 5.52 3.87 14.34
CA VAL A 6 5.08 5.23 14.63
C VAL A 6 5.86 5.72 15.83
N VAL A 7 6.38 6.93 15.75
CA VAL A 7 7.13 7.57 16.84
C VAL A 7 6.34 8.77 17.35
N LYS A 8 6.06 8.80 18.65
CA LYS A 8 5.47 9.93 19.35
C LYS A 8 6.57 10.71 20.07
N ILE A 9 6.65 11.99 19.80
CA ILE A 9 7.57 12.90 20.48
C ILE A 9 6.75 13.93 21.25
N ARG A 10 6.91 14.01 22.56
CA ARG A 10 6.39 15.10 23.37
C ARG A 10 7.42 16.20 23.47
N ILE A 11 7.02 17.42 23.21
CA ILE A 11 7.86 18.62 23.22
C ILE A 11 7.27 19.59 24.24
N ASP A 12 7.97 19.83 25.34
CA ASP A 12 7.62 20.86 26.31
C ASP A 12 7.85 22.24 25.69
N CYS A 13 6.78 22.99 25.48
CA CYS A 13 6.85 24.30 24.82
C CYS A 13 7.43 25.42 25.71
N SER A 14 7.62 25.17 27.03
CA SER A 14 8.24 26.16 27.93
C SER A 14 9.76 26.16 27.85
N ASN A 15 10.38 25.00 27.59
CA ASN A 15 11.85 24.84 27.62
C ASN A 15 12.42 24.10 26.42
N GLY A 16 11.58 23.58 25.51
CA GLY A 16 11.97 22.87 24.30
C GLY A 16 12.44 21.42 24.54
N ASN A 17 12.33 20.87 25.73
CA ASN A 17 12.67 19.48 26.03
C ASN A 17 11.83 18.50 25.20
N ARG A 18 12.47 17.44 24.71
CA ARG A 18 11.86 16.41 23.86
C ARG A 18 11.95 15.04 24.51
N ILE A 19 10.85 14.35 24.59
CA ILE A 19 10.78 12.99 25.13
C ILE A 19 10.14 12.10 24.07
N VAL A 20 10.82 11.02 23.71
CA VAL A 20 10.24 9.96 22.86
C VAL A 20 9.36 9.09 23.75
N ASP A 21 8.09 8.98 23.38
CA ASP A 21 7.10 8.21 24.11
C ASP A 21 6.63 7.03 23.23
N ASN A 22 6.70 5.83 23.76
CA ASN A 22 6.29 4.63 23.03
C ASN A 22 4.80 4.30 23.21
N THR A 23 4.06 5.07 24.01
CA THR A 23 2.62 4.93 24.17
C THR A 23 1.90 5.77 23.12
N ILE A 24 1.22 5.12 22.18
CA ILE A 24 0.52 5.79 21.08
C ILE A 24 -0.98 5.77 21.38
N ASP A 25 -1.45 6.79 22.09
CA ASP A 25 -2.87 6.95 22.42
C ASP A 25 -3.63 7.71 21.31
N ASN A 26 -2.93 8.57 20.57
CA ASN A 26 -3.48 9.40 19.51
C ASN A 26 -2.56 9.37 18.29
N GLN A 27 -3.13 9.23 17.09
CA GLN A 27 -2.37 9.12 15.82
C GLN A 27 -2.22 10.45 15.08
N ILE A 28 -2.59 11.56 15.70
CA ILE A 28 -2.54 12.88 15.06
C ILE A 28 -1.70 13.83 15.93
N SER A 29 -0.78 14.54 15.31
CA SER A 29 -0.02 15.59 15.98
C SER A 29 -0.95 16.70 16.46
N HIS A 30 -0.81 17.13 17.71
CA HIS A 30 -1.65 18.15 18.32
C HIS A 30 -0.92 18.88 19.46
N PHE A 31 -1.49 20.03 19.87
CA PHE A 31 -1.03 20.77 21.03
C PHE A 31 -1.90 20.48 22.26
N ASP A 32 -1.31 19.93 23.31
CA ASP A 32 -1.97 19.74 24.62
C ASP A 32 -1.83 21.02 25.45
N LYS A 33 -2.91 21.81 25.47
CA LYS A 33 -2.95 23.08 26.21
C LYS A 33 -2.81 22.89 27.74
N SER A 34 -3.28 21.77 28.28
CA SER A 34 -3.26 21.51 29.71
C SER A 34 -1.85 21.28 30.25
N LYS A 35 -0.98 20.72 29.43
CA LYS A 35 0.42 20.40 29.75
C LYS A 35 1.42 21.36 29.13
N ASN A 36 0.97 22.26 28.28
CA ASN A 36 1.81 23.10 27.43
C ASN A 36 2.82 22.29 26.61
N GLU A 37 2.36 21.16 26.05
CA GLU A 37 3.18 20.23 25.27
C GLU A 37 2.67 20.15 23.82
N PHE A 38 3.60 20.10 22.86
CA PHE A 38 3.28 19.69 21.49
C PHE A 38 3.54 18.19 21.33
N ILE A 39 2.53 17.45 20.93
CA ILE A 39 2.59 16.03 20.63
C ILE A 39 2.83 15.88 19.14
N HIS A 40 4.03 15.42 18.77
CA HIS A 40 4.40 15.19 17.37
C HIS A 40 4.38 13.69 17.07
N ILE A 41 3.52 13.28 16.16
CA ILE A 41 3.42 11.91 15.67
C ILE A 41 4.17 11.84 14.33
N ILE A 42 5.12 10.93 14.25
CA ILE A 42 5.91 10.66 13.04
C ILE A 42 5.56 9.26 12.57
N ASP A 43 4.82 9.20 11.45
CA ASP A 43 4.47 7.95 10.80
C ASP A 43 5.62 7.43 9.91
N PRO A 44 5.73 6.11 9.73
CA PRO A 44 6.61 5.55 8.72
C PRO A 44 6.24 6.09 7.33
N LYS A 45 7.23 6.30 6.46
CA LYS A 45 6.98 6.66 5.06
C LYS A 45 6.02 5.67 4.42
N PRO A 46 4.93 6.12 3.78
CA PRO A 46 3.97 5.22 3.15
C PRO A 46 4.64 4.39 2.04
N ARG A 47 4.28 3.11 1.98
CA ARG A 47 4.85 2.16 1.03
C ARG A 47 3.76 1.63 0.11
N LEU A 48 4.03 1.64 -1.20
CA LEU A 48 3.14 1.12 -2.22
C LEU A 48 3.76 -0.09 -2.91
N PHE A 49 3.17 -1.27 -2.70
CA PHE A 49 3.49 -2.48 -3.42
C PHE A 49 2.58 -2.58 -4.65
N ILE A 50 3.20 -2.60 -5.83
CA ILE A 50 2.51 -2.70 -7.11
C ILE A 50 2.81 -4.09 -7.70
N ILE A 51 1.78 -4.91 -7.84
CA ILE A 51 1.90 -6.22 -8.46
C ILE A 51 1.53 -6.10 -9.93
N GLY A 52 2.52 -6.29 -10.80
CA GLY A 52 2.36 -6.24 -12.25
C GLY A 52 2.94 -4.99 -12.91
N ALA A 53 3.93 -5.19 -13.76
CA ALA A 53 4.63 -4.16 -14.54
C ALA A 53 3.88 -3.78 -15.82
N VAL A 54 2.58 -3.45 -15.71
CA VAL A 54 1.69 -3.07 -16.80
C VAL A 54 1.70 -1.56 -17.07
N HIS A 55 0.99 -1.09 -18.11
CA HIS A 55 0.96 0.34 -18.47
C HIS A 55 0.40 1.22 -17.34
N ILE A 56 -0.64 0.76 -16.64
CA ILE A 56 -1.21 1.49 -15.48
C ILE A 56 -0.13 1.67 -14.40
N ALA A 57 0.70 0.66 -14.16
CA ALA A 57 1.77 0.72 -13.18
C ALA A 57 2.80 1.82 -13.49
N GLN A 58 3.10 2.11 -14.77
CA GLN A 58 4.03 3.18 -15.14
C GLN A 58 3.49 4.56 -14.71
N ALA A 59 2.21 4.82 -14.97
CA ALA A 59 1.57 6.05 -14.53
C ALA A 59 1.46 6.12 -13.00
N LEU A 60 1.08 5.01 -12.34
CA LEU A 60 0.95 4.94 -10.90
C LEU A 60 2.28 5.17 -10.18
N VAL A 61 3.38 4.59 -10.68
CA VAL A 61 4.74 4.84 -10.15
C VAL A 61 5.09 6.33 -10.21
N SER A 62 4.78 6.99 -11.34
CA SER A 62 5.08 8.41 -11.49
C SER A 62 4.29 9.27 -10.50
N LEU A 63 2.99 9.02 -10.35
CA LEU A 63 2.11 9.75 -9.43
C LEU A 63 2.48 9.48 -7.97
N ALA A 64 2.72 8.23 -7.60
CA ALA A 64 3.08 7.82 -6.25
C ALA A 64 4.46 8.38 -5.82
N ASN A 65 5.40 8.57 -6.75
CA ASN A 65 6.65 9.29 -6.46
C ASN A 65 6.40 10.75 -6.09
N VAL A 66 5.50 11.44 -6.79
CA VAL A 66 5.10 12.82 -6.44
C VAL A 66 4.44 12.89 -5.07
N ALA A 67 3.67 11.85 -4.71
CA ALA A 67 3.03 11.73 -3.40
C ALA A 67 3.96 11.15 -2.31
N ASP A 68 5.25 11.06 -2.57
CA ASP A 68 6.32 10.63 -1.65
C ASP A 68 6.17 9.21 -1.10
N TYR A 69 5.62 8.27 -1.88
CA TYR A 69 5.59 6.85 -1.53
C TYR A 69 6.97 6.16 -1.73
N GLU A 70 7.31 5.22 -0.85
CA GLU A 70 8.32 4.19 -1.14
C GLU A 70 7.67 3.13 -2.04
N ILE A 71 8.10 3.04 -3.31
CA ILE A 71 7.45 2.19 -4.31
C ILE A 71 8.23 0.92 -4.55
N ILE A 72 7.55 -0.23 -4.43
CA ILE A 72 8.07 -1.55 -4.74
C ILE A 72 7.21 -2.18 -5.82
N LEU A 73 7.78 -2.33 -7.02
CA LEU A 73 7.15 -3.03 -8.15
C LEU A 73 7.58 -4.49 -8.14
N ILE A 74 6.61 -5.39 -8.15
CA ILE A 74 6.81 -6.84 -8.13
C ILE A 74 6.16 -7.43 -9.37
N ASP A 75 6.94 -8.13 -10.19
CA ASP A 75 6.45 -8.91 -11.33
C ASP A 75 7.43 -10.04 -11.62
N PRO A 76 7.01 -11.32 -11.59
CA PRO A 76 7.91 -12.44 -11.87
C PRO A 76 8.39 -12.49 -13.32
N ARG A 77 7.78 -11.71 -14.21
CA ARG A 77 8.11 -11.63 -15.62
C ARG A 77 9.14 -10.51 -15.85
N ASP A 78 10.42 -10.86 -15.85
CA ASP A 78 11.57 -9.94 -15.88
C ASP A 78 11.58 -8.97 -17.06
N HIS A 79 11.09 -9.41 -18.23
CA HIS A 79 11.01 -8.57 -19.45
C HIS A 79 9.97 -7.45 -19.35
N PHE A 80 9.00 -7.52 -18.43
CA PHE A 80 8.05 -6.43 -18.17
C PHE A 80 8.57 -5.42 -17.13
N ALA A 81 9.20 -5.92 -16.06
CA ALA A 81 9.66 -5.11 -14.94
C ALA A 81 11.14 -4.73 -15.12
N THR A 82 11.40 -3.74 -15.96
CA THR A 82 12.74 -3.27 -16.29
C THR A 82 13.00 -1.85 -15.79
N LYS A 83 14.27 -1.52 -15.50
CA LYS A 83 14.68 -0.17 -15.09
C LYS A 83 14.36 0.91 -16.12
N ASN A 84 14.40 0.58 -17.42
CA ASN A 84 14.02 1.52 -18.47
C ASN A 84 12.54 1.92 -18.40
N ARG A 85 11.67 0.97 -18.06
CA ARG A 85 10.23 1.24 -17.91
C ARG A 85 9.86 1.85 -16.58
N PHE A 86 10.63 1.54 -15.53
CA PHE A 86 10.36 1.92 -14.14
C PHE A 86 11.63 2.44 -13.45
N PRO A 87 12.15 3.63 -13.83
CA PRO A 87 13.43 4.14 -13.33
C PRO A 87 13.40 4.49 -11.83
N ASN A 88 12.24 4.92 -11.33
CA ASN A 88 12.10 5.57 -10.02
C ASN A 88 11.43 4.68 -8.96
N CYS A 89 11.59 3.36 -9.05
CA CYS A 89 11.09 2.44 -8.03
C CYS A 89 12.05 1.26 -7.81
N LYS A 90 11.86 0.57 -6.69
CA LYS A 90 12.50 -0.72 -6.45
C LYS A 90 11.76 -1.79 -7.23
N ILE A 91 12.47 -2.55 -8.08
CA ILE A 91 11.92 -3.65 -8.86
C ILE A 91 12.36 -4.97 -8.23
N ILE A 92 11.42 -5.92 -8.13
CA ILE A 92 11.67 -7.29 -7.66
C ILE A 92 11.03 -8.25 -8.67
N ASN A 93 11.86 -9.03 -9.36
CA ASN A 93 11.45 -10.02 -10.35
C ASN A 93 11.29 -11.40 -9.69
N GLU A 94 10.34 -11.50 -8.78
CA GLU A 94 10.03 -12.72 -8.03
C GLU A 94 8.52 -12.89 -7.93
N TRP A 95 8.09 -14.07 -7.48
CA TRP A 95 6.69 -14.31 -7.17
C TRP A 95 6.23 -13.42 -6.01
N PRO A 96 4.98 -12.91 -6.03
CA PRO A 96 4.53 -11.90 -5.08
C PRO A 96 4.62 -12.31 -3.62
N ASP A 97 4.30 -13.55 -3.28
CA ASP A 97 4.36 -14.09 -1.92
C ASP A 97 5.82 -14.16 -1.40
N GLU A 98 6.75 -14.61 -2.24
CA GLU A 98 8.19 -14.63 -1.92
C GLU A 98 8.74 -13.21 -1.74
N ALA A 99 8.42 -12.31 -2.69
CA ALA A 99 8.87 -10.92 -2.64
C ALA A 99 8.32 -10.19 -1.41
N LEU A 100 7.03 -10.29 -1.13
CA LEU A 100 6.35 -9.64 -0.01
C LEU A 100 6.81 -10.18 1.34
N SER A 101 7.20 -11.46 1.43
CA SER A 101 7.72 -12.07 2.66
C SER A 101 8.98 -11.39 3.20
N LYS A 102 9.72 -10.69 2.35
CA LYS A 102 10.96 -9.97 2.69
C LYS A 102 10.71 -8.62 3.37
N PHE A 103 9.44 -8.22 3.50
CA PHE A 103 9.05 -6.93 4.06
C PHE A 103 8.24 -7.10 5.34
N ASN A 104 8.46 -6.20 6.29
CA ASN A 104 7.53 -6.01 7.38
C ASN A 104 6.40 -5.11 6.87
N LEU A 105 5.20 -5.69 6.67
CA LEU A 105 3.99 -4.98 6.26
C LEU A 105 3.32 -4.38 7.50
N ASP A 106 2.85 -3.15 7.38
CA ASP A 106 2.22 -2.35 8.43
C ASP A 106 1.03 -1.54 7.88
N LYS A 107 0.38 -0.75 8.71
CA LYS A 107 -0.75 0.10 8.33
C LYS A 107 -0.38 1.20 7.30
N SER A 108 0.92 1.54 7.17
CA SER A 108 1.42 2.47 6.15
C SER A 108 1.88 1.74 4.87
N SER A 109 1.57 0.44 4.76
CA SER A 109 1.81 -0.37 3.57
C SER A 109 0.50 -0.54 2.79
N HIS A 110 0.57 -0.34 1.47
CA HIS A 110 -0.57 -0.42 0.54
C HIS A 110 -0.23 -1.40 -0.58
N LEU A 111 -1.19 -2.24 -0.95
CA LEU A 111 -1.04 -3.22 -2.04
C LEU A 111 -2.01 -2.90 -3.17
N VAL A 112 -1.51 -2.92 -4.41
CA VAL A 112 -2.35 -2.90 -5.61
C VAL A 112 -1.96 -4.03 -6.54
N THR A 113 -2.94 -4.80 -7.06
CA THR A 113 -2.73 -5.85 -8.06
C THR A 113 -3.31 -5.44 -9.40
N LEU A 114 -2.49 -5.50 -10.45
CA LEU A 114 -2.79 -4.91 -11.75
C LEU A 114 -2.61 -5.88 -12.94
N THR A 115 -2.23 -7.17 -12.71
CA THR A 115 -1.88 -8.07 -13.80
C THR A 115 -3.07 -8.66 -14.53
N HIS A 116 -4.22 -8.80 -13.88
CA HIS A 116 -5.37 -9.63 -14.28
C HIS A 116 -5.08 -11.14 -14.33
N ASP A 117 -3.87 -11.58 -14.00
CA ASP A 117 -3.51 -12.99 -13.92
C ASP A 117 -3.73 -13.51 -12.49
N PRO A 118 -4.70 -14.43 -12.28
CA PRO A 118 -4.95 -14.99 -10.95
C PRO A 118 -3.72 -15.65 -10.33
N LYS A 119 -2.83 -16.22 -11.13
CA LYS A 119 -1.62 -16.88 -10.64
C LYS A 119 -0.66 -15.90 -9.95
N ILE A 120 -0.70 -14.64 -10.34
CA ILE A 120 0.14 -13.58 -9.78
C ILE A 120 -0.65 -12.79 -8.73
N ASP A 121 -1.83 -12.28 -9.11
CA ASP A 121 -2.63 -11.39 -8.26
C ASP A 121 -3.12 -12.10 -6.99
N ASP A 122 -3.62 -13.36 -7.10
CA ASP A 122 -4.18 -14.06 -5.94
C ASP A 122 -3.11 -14.40 -4.88
N LEU A 123 -1.84 -14.69 -5.27
CA LEU A 123 -0.74 -14.91 -4.32
C LEU A 123 -0.47 -13.68 -3.45
N ALA A 124 -0.44 -12.50 -4.06
CA ALA A 124 -0.26 -11.24 -3.33
C ALA A 124 -1.42 -10.97 -2.36
N LEU A 125 -2.66 -11.18 -2.82
CA LEU A 125 -3.87 -10.97 -2.02
C LEU A 125 -3.89 -11.93 -0.83
N ILE A 126 -3.67 -13.24 -1.04
CA ILE A 126 -3.62 -14.26 0.01
C ILE A 126 -2.58 -13.92 1.07
N PHE A 127 -1.40 -13.44 0.63
CA PHE A 127 -0.33 -13.05 1.55
C PHE A 127 -0.73 -11.84 2.39
N CYS A 128 -1.26 -10.79 1.74
CA CYS A 128 -1.53 -9.50 2.39
C CYS A 128 -2.79 -9.51 3.26
N MET A 129 -3.85 -10.24 2.89
CA MET A 129 -5.08 -10.32 3.68
C MET A 129 -4.87 -10.89 5.10
N LYS A 130 -3.81 -11.68 5.30
CA LYS A 130 -3.38 -12.21 6.60
C LYS A 130 -2.56 -11.23 7.43
N LYS A 131 -2.31 -10.03 6.92
CA LYS A 131 -1.45 -9.02 7.55
C LYS A 131 -2.24 -7.77 7.93
N ASN A 132 -1.66 -6.96 8.82
CA ASN A 132 -2.21 -5.66 9.19
C ASN A 132 -1.71 -4.60 8.21
N ILE A 133 -2.23 -4.63 6.98
CA ILE A 133 -1.91 -3.70 5.89
C ILE A 133 -2.96 -2.59 5.80
N GLY A 134 -2.57 -1.39 5.38
CA GLY A 134 -3.46 -0.22 5.34
C GLY A 134 -4.47 -0.24 4.21
N TYR A 135 -4.10 -0.79 3.04
CA TYR A 135 -4.96 -0.83 1.87
C TYR A 135 -4.65 -2.05 0.99
N ILE A 136 -5.70 -2.65 0.43
CA ILE A 136 -5.59 -3.71 -0.58
C ILE A 136 -6.55 -3.38 -1.71
N GLY A 137 -6.03 -3.15 -2.91
CA GLY A 137 -6.84 -2.91 -4.09
C GLY A 137 -6.51 -3.87 -5.23
N SER A 138 -7.52 -4.19 -6.04
CA SER A 138 -7.33 -5.12 -7.16
C SER A 138 -8.06 -4.68 -8.41
N LEU A 139 -7.31 -4.63 -9.51
CA LEU A 139 -7.84 -4.26 -10.82
C LEU A 139 -8.80 -5.34 -11.35
N GLY A 140 -9.82 -4.89 -12.07
CA GLY A 140 -10.79 -5.76 -12.74
C GLY A 140 -12.24 -5.28 -12.58
N SER A 141 -13.12 -5.80 -13.43
CA SER A 141 -14.54 -5.54 -13.33
C SER A 141 -15.18 -6.22 -12.11
N LYS A 142 -16.40 -5.83 -11.74
CA LYS A 142 -17.20 -6.52 -10.71
C LYS A 142 -17.31 -8.03 -10.99
N LYS A 143 -17.48 -8.43 -12.27
CA LYS A 143 -17.51 -9.84 -12.67
C LYS A 143 -16.17 -10.54 -12.38
N THR A 144 -15.05 -9.87 -12.65
CA THR A 144 -13.71 -10.40 -12.37
C THR A 144 -13.48 -10.54 -10.86
N HIS A 145 -13.96 -9.55 -10.09
CA HIS A 145 -13.88 -9.60 -8.63
C HIS A 145 -14.69 -10.75 -8.03
N ASN A 146 -15.91 -10.98 -8.49
CA ASN A 146 -16.73 -12.10 -8.02
C ASN A 146 -16.01 -13.45 -8.22
N LYS A 147 -15.44 -13.68 -9.41
CA LYS A 147 -14.63 -14.89 -9.66
C LYS A 147 -13.39 -14.98 -8.78
N ARG A 148 -12.78 -13.85 -8.43
CA ARG A 148 -11.67 -13.77 -7.47
C ARG A 148 -12.13 -14.17 -6.07
N CYS A 149 -13.27 -13.65 -5.63
CA CYS A 149 -13.87 -14.02 -4.34
C CYS A 149 -14.14 -15.53 -4.25
N GLU A 150 -14.71 -16.14 -5.29
CA GLU A 150 -14.93 -17.59 -5.35
C GLU A 150 -13.62 -18.37 -5.09
N ARG A 151 -12.53 -18.03 -5.80
CA ARG A 151 -11.23 -18.69 -5.62
C ARG A 151 -10.63 -18.45 -4.23
N LEU A 152 -10.81 -17.27 -3.66
CA LEU A 152 -10.29 -16.95 -2.33
C LEU A 152 -11.10 -17.65 -1.22
N ILE A 153 -12.41 -17.84 -1.41
CA ILE A 153 -13.26 -18.67 -0.52
C ILE A 153 -12.76 -20.12 -0.52
N GLU A 154 -12.44 -20.69 -1.68
CA GLU A 154 -11.83 -22.03 -1.79
C GLU A 154 -10.48 -22.15 -1.05
N LYS A 155 -9.77 -21.01 -0.85
CA LYS A 155 -8.54 -20.91 -0.05
C LYS A 155 -8.80 -20.61 1.43
N GLY A 156 -10.06 -20.60 1.87
CA GLY A 156 -10.46 -20.49 3.26
C GLY A 156 -10.68 -19.05 3.77
N PHE A 157 -10.77 -18.05 2.89
CA PHE A 157 -11.11 -16.69 3.29
C PHE A 157 -12.62 -16.51 3.41
N ASN A 158 -13.04 -15.72 4.39
CA ASN A 158 -14.44 -15.39 4.62
C ASN A 158 -14.83 -14.03 4.02
N GLU A 159 -16.14 -13.72 3.99
CA GLU A 159 -16.66 -12.48 3.40
C GLU A 159 -16.09 -11.20 4.06
N ILE A 160 -15.85 -11.22 5.38
CA ILE A 160 -15.27 -10.08 6.11
C ILE A 160 -13.84 -9.80 5.65
N GLU A 161 -13.07 -10.85 5.39
CA GLU A 161 -11.71 -10.70 4.86
C GLU A 161 -11.74 -10.23 3.42
N LEU A 162 -12.64 -10.75 2.59
CA LEU A 162 -12.80 -10.35 1.20
C LEU A 162 -13.26 -8.91 1.04
N SER A 163 -14.09 -8.40 1.96
CA SER A 163 -14.54 -7.00 1.94
C SER A 163 -13.43 -5.97 2.16
N LYS A 164 -12.23 -6.40 2.58
CA LYS A 164 -11.05 -5.54 2.66
C LYS A 164 -10.41 -5.25 1.30
N ILE A 165 -10.82 -5.99 0.25
CA ILE A 165 -10.28 -5.80 -1.09
C ILE A 165 -11.12 -4.76 -1.83
N HIS A 166 -10.55 -3.60 -2.10
CA HIS A 166 -11.15 -2.58 -2.96
C HIS A 166 -11.13 -3.06 -4.42
N ALA A 167 -12.30 -3.42 -4.94
CA ALA A 167 -12.45 -3.90 -6.32
C ALA A 167 -13.88 -3.65 -6.87
N PRO A 168 -14.00 -3.01 -8.01
CA PRO A 168 -12.94 -2.46 -8.87
C PRO A 168 -12.09 -1.43 -8.14
N ILE A 169 -10.76 -1.51 -8.30
CA ILE A 169 -9.81 -0.59 -7.66
C ILE A 169 -9.98 0.84 -8.18
N GLY A 170 -9.85 1.81 -7.29
CA GLY A 170 -9.86 3.24 -7.58
C GLY A 170 -11.24 3.89 -7.51
N LEU A 171 -11.27 5.18 -7.23
CA LEU A 171 -12.49 5.98 -7.20
C LEU A 171 -13.16 5.98 -8.58
N ASP A 172 -14.51 5.96 -8.60
CA ASP A 172 -15.29 6.01 -9.86
C ASP A 172 -15.29 7.42 -10.48
N ILE A 173 -14.20 7.78 -11.13
CA ILE A 173 -14.05 9.02 -11.89
C ILE A 173 -14.34 8.86 -13.38
N LYS A 174 -14.91 7.70 -13.78
CA LYS A 174 -15.11 7.32 -15.19
C LYS A 174 -13.81 7.24 -15.99
N ALA A 175 -12.71 6.83 -15.34
CA ALA A 175 -11.38 6.68 -15.92
C ALA A 175 -11.39 5.74 -17.13
N LYS A 176 -10.68 6.15 -18.22
CA LYS A 176 -10.56 5.38 -19.46
C LYS A 176 -9.11 5.09 -19.84
N THR A 177 -8.22 6.01 -19.53
CA THR A 177 -6.79 5.90 -19.86
C THR A 177 -5.99 5.31 -18.69
N PRO A 178 -4.82 4.70 -18.94
CA PRO A 178 -3.95 4.23 -17.87
C PRO A 178 -3.61 5.32 -16.83
N ALA A 179 -3.43 6.56 -17.25
CA ALA A 179 -3.14 7.67 -16.36
C ALA A 179 -4.33 8.05 -15.47
N GLU A 180 -5.54 8.08 -16.03
CA GLU A 180 -6.78 8.33 -15.26
C GLU A 180 -7.04 7.22 -14.25
N ILE A 181 -6.83 5.95 -14.65
CA ILE A 181 -6.95 4.80 -13.75
C ILE A 181 -5.93 4.89 -12.62
N ALA A 182 -4.66 5.21 -12.93
CA ALA A 182 -3.63 5.39 -11.91
C ALA A 182 -3.97 6.54 -10.93
N THR A 183 -4.54 7.62 -11.45
CA THR A 183 -5.02 8.75 -10.62
C THR A 183 -6.15 8.33 -9.71
N SER A 184 -7.14 7.57 -10.21
CA SER A 184 -8.26 7.07 -9.41
C SER A 184 -7.79 6.12 -8.30
N ILE A 185 -6.80 5.26 -8.59
CA ILE A 185 -6.18 4.35 -7.61
C ILE A 185 -5.49 5.15 -6.50
N LEU A 186 -4.63 6.11 -6.86
CA LEU A 186 -3.90 6.88 -5.87
C LEU A 186 -4.81 7.75 -5.01
N ALA A 187 -5.92 8.24 -5.59
CA ALA A 187 -6.92 9.05 -4.87
C ALA A 187 -7.77 8.21 -3.91
N GLU A 188 -7.91 6.90 -4.13
CA GLU A 188 -8.62 5.99 -3.23
C GLU A 188 -7.73 5.56 -2.06
N ILE A 189 -6.43 5.41 -2.28
CA ILE A 189 -5.44 5.06 -1.24
C ILE A 189 -5.25 6.21 -0.24
#